data_6c67f8dbd4ebd4a3279c91fd5cf301aa
#
_entry.id   6c67f8dbd4ebd4a3279c91fd5cf301aa
#
_cell.length_a   1.000
_cell.length_b   1.000
_cell.length_c   1.000
_cell.angle_alpha   90.00
_cell.angle_beta   90.00
_cell.angle_gamma   90.00
#
_symmetry.space_group_name_H-M   'P 1'
#
loop_
_entity.id
_entity.type
_entity.pdbx_description
1 polymer ?
#
loop_
_entity_poly.entity_id
_entity_poly.type
_entity_poly.pdbx_seq_one_letter_code
_entity_poly.pdbx_strand_id
1 'polypeptide(L)'
;MNILTYGAIAVALTAAVGALTTKTFHVETVIAAPAEQIWGVLTDTAAYPDWNPTFVEVQGAYAQGGKVLNKVQDPSGSVLEMTATVATLTPAQELRQKGGVPLVITFDHRWILEPVEGGTKVTQHEVDRGLYLWFWNSDWIEPAYAKTSAALKARVEAQ
;
A
#
# COMPACT_ATOMS: atom_id res chain seq x y z
N MET A 1 -24.33 37.21 -10.71
CA MET A 1 -24.01 35.91 -10.16
C MET A 1 -24.21 36.04 -8.66
N ASN A 2 -25.05 35.22 -8.04
CA ASN A 2 -25.39 35.36 -6.61
C ASN A 2 -24.43 34.52 -5.70
N ILE A 3 -24.53 34.72 -4.38
CA ILE A 3 -23.68 34.05 -3.39
C ILE A 3 -23.74 32.52 -3.53
N LEU A 4 -24.91 31.97 -3.87
CA LEU A 4 -25.09 30.52 -4.08
C LEU A 4 -24.28 30.02 -5.28
N THR A 5 -24.19 30.79 -6.35
CA THR A 5 -23.37 30.44 -7.54
C THR A 5 -21.88 30.46 -7.23
N TYR A 6 -21.40 31.44 -6.48
CA TYR A 6 -19.98 31.48 -6.04
C TYR A 6 -19.65 30.32 -5.09
N GLY A 7 -20.56 30.00 -4.16
CA GLY A 7 -20.42 28.86 -3.26
C GLY A 7 -20.32 27.54 -4.02
N ALA A 8 -21.18 27.30 -4.98
CA ALA A 8 -21.17 26.08 -5.80
C ALA A 8 -19.89 25.95 -6.63
N ILE A 9 -19.41 27.06 -7.24
CA ILE A 9 -18.13 27.06 -7.98
C ILE A 9 -16.94 26.79 -7.05
N ALA A 10 -16.90 27.40 -5.87
CA ALA A 10 -15.82 27.17 -4.91
C ALA A 10 -15.76 25.69 -4.45
N VAL A 11 -16.90 25.09 -4.14
CA VAL A 11 -16.99 23.66 -3.77
C VAL A 11 -16.53 22.77 -4.92
N ALA A 12 -16.95 23.05 -6.16
CA ALA A 12 -16.55 22.27 -7.32
C ALA A 12 -15.04 22.37 -7.59
N LEU A 13 -14.45 23.57 -7.46
CA LEU A 13 -13.01 23.77 -7.60
C LEU A 13 -12.21 23.04 -6.51
N THR A 14 -12.65 23.12 -5.25
CA THR A 14 -12.00 22.41 -4.14
C THR A 14 -12.05 20.89 -4.34
N ALA A 15 -13.18 20.35 -4.78
CA ALA A 15 -13.31 18.93 -5.08
C ALA A 15 -12.41 18.51 -6.25
N ALA A 16 -12.32 19.32 -7.31
CA ALA A 16 -11.47 19.05 -8.47
C ALA A 16 -9.97 19.07 -8.10
N VAL A 17 -9.53 20.09 -7.34
CA VAL A 17 -8.14 20.18 -6.87
C VAL A 17 -7.80 19.02 -5.93
N GLY A 18 -8.70 18.65 -5.02
CA GLY A 18 -8.49 17.52 -4.13
C GLY A 18 -8.39 16.19 -4.87
N ALA A 19 -9.21 15.98 -5.91
CA ALA A 19 -9.12 14.78 -6.75
C ALA A 19 -7.78 14.67 -7.52
N LEU A 20 -7.10 15.80 -7.75
CA LEU A 20 -5.78 15.87 -8.39
C LEU A 20 -4.62 15.81 -7.40
N THR A 21 -4.88 15.99 -6.09
CA THR A 21 -3.83 15.90 -5.07
C THR A 21 -3.35 14.47 -4.92
N THR A 22 -2.04 14.26 -5.04
CA THR A 22 -1.41 12.95 -4.91
C THR A 22 -0.22 13.02 -3.95
N LYS A 23 0.00 11.92 -3.21
CA LYS A 23 1.27 11.62 -2.55
C LYS A 23 1.76 10.27 -3.04
N THR A 24 3.07 10.13 -3.19
CA THR A 24 3.70 8.88 -3.62
C THR A 24 4.70 8.45 -2.57
N PHE A 25 4.70 7.17 -2.25
CA PHE A 25 5.65 6.54 -1.33
C PHE A 25 6.40 5.44 -2.09
N HIS A 26 7.70 5.33 -1.82
CA HIS A 26 8.55 4.42 -2.57
C HIS A 26 9.69 3.90 -1.71
N VAL A 27 9.80 2.57 -1.59
CA VAL A 27 10.88 1.89 -0.87
C VAL A 27 11.35 0.70 -1.68
N GLU A 28 12.65 0.57 -1.85
CA GLU A 28 13.29 -0.57 -2.50
C GLU A 28 14.21 -1.32 -1.53
N THR A 29 14.27 -2.65 -1.69
CA THR A 29 15.24 -3.49 -1.00
C THR A 29 15.67 -4.64 -1.91
N VAL A 30 16.91 -5.11 -1.78
CA VAL A 30 17.37 -6.32 -2.46
C VAL A 30 17.41 -7.45 -1.43
N ILE A 31 16.76 -8.56 -1.78
CA ILE A 31 16.70 -9.78 -0.99
C ILE A 31 17.49 -10.86 -1.73
N ALA A 32 18.40 -11.54 -1.05
CA ALA A 32 19.25 -12.58 -1.62
C ALA A 32 18.47 -13.92 -1.79
N ALA A 33 17.37 -13.86 -2.55
CA ALA A 33 16.49 -15.00 -2.81
C ALA A 33 15.82 -14.88 -4.17
N PRO A 34 15.37 -16.01 -4.77
CA PRO A 34 14.52 -15.99 -5.96
C PRO A 34 13.16 -15.32 -5.69
N ALA A 35 12.58 -14.72 -6.73
CA ALA A 35 11.30 -14.03 -6.62
C ALA A 35 10.16 -14.95 -6.15
N GLU A 36 10.18 -16.23 -6.52
CA GLU A 36 9.20 -17.24 -6.13
C GLU A 36 9.19 -17.48 -4.61
N GLN A 37 10.36 -17.51 -3.97
CA GLN A 37 10.47 -17.67 -2.51
C GLN A 37 9.90 -16.45 -1.79
N ILE A 38 10.26 -15.24 -2.25
CA ILE A 38 9.72 -13.99 -1.71
C ILE A 38 8.20 -13.93 -1.89
N TRP A 39 7.72 -14.33 -3.07
CA TRP A 39 6.31 -14.36 -3.41
C TRP A 39 5.52 -15.29 -2.48
N GLY A 40 6.08 -16.44 -2.14
CA GLY A 40 5.47 -17.36 -1.17
C GLY A 40 5.23 -16.70 0.18
N VAL A 41 6.19 -15.93 0.69
CA VAL A 41 6.05 -15.19 1.96
C VAL A 41 5.03 -14.04 1.82
N LEU A 42 5.10 -13.27 0.72
CA LEU A 42 4.20 -12.14 0.48
C LEU A 42 2.74 -12.55 0.30
N THR A 43 2.47 -13.73 -0.20
CA THR A 43 1.09 -14.18 -0.48
C THR A 43 0.51 -15.09 0.60
N ASP A 44 1.30 -15.51 1.57
CA ASP A 44 0.81 -16.18 2.77
C ASP A 44 0.20 -15.18 3.76
N THR A 45 -1.06 -14.83 3.52
CA THR A 45 -1.78 -13.84 4.33
C THR A 45 -1.95 -14.27 5.80
N ALA A 46 -1.97 -15.58 6.07
CA ALA A 46 -2.11 -16.11 7.42
C ALA A 46 -0.87 -15.87 8.28
N ALA A 47 0.31 -15.80 7.65
CA ALA A 47 1.58 -15.59 8.34
C ALA A 47 1.93 -14.11 8.58
N TYR A 48 1.12 -13.16 8.11
CA TYR A 48 1.42 -11.72 8.27
C TYR A 48 1.65 -11.29 9.72
N PRO A 49 0.87 -11.75 10.70
CA PRO A 49 1.11 -11.39 12.11
C PRO A 49 2.48 -11.79 12.65
N ASP A 50 3.11 -12.81 12.04
CA ASP A 50 4.38 -13.35 12.53
C ASP A 50 5.59 -12.53 12.11
N TRP A 51 5.47 -11.72 11.04
CA TRP A 51 6.64 -11.05 10.48
C TRP A 51 6.41 -9.59 10.07
N ASN A 52 5.19 -9.18 9.74
CA ASN A 52 4.94 -7.85 9.17
C ASN A 52 4.61 -6.83 10.26
N PRO A 53 5.47 -5.84 10.52
CA PRO A 53 5.25 -4.88 11.60
C PRO A 53 4.23 -3.77 11.25
N THR A 54 3.82 -3.67 9.99
CA THR A 54 2.91 -2.62 9.50
C THR A 54 1.54 -3.19 9.14
N PHE A 55 1.52 -4.20 8.27
CA PHE A 55 0.30 -4.95 7.96
C PHE A 55 0.19 -6.11 8.95
N VAL A 56 -0.32 -5.82 10.14
CA VAL A 56 -0.33 -6.76 11.27
C VAL A 56 -1.30 -7.92 11.10
N GLU A 57 -2.25 -7.82 10.18
CA GLU A 57 -3.17 -8.88 9.80
C GLU A 57 -3.73 -8.63 8.40
N VAL A 58 -3.90 -9.69 7.62
CA VAL A 58 -4.61 -9.66 6.34
C VAL A 58 -5.68 -10.74 6.37
N GLN A 59 -6.94 -10.35 6.37
CA GLN A 59 -8.08 -11.28 6.31
C GLN A 59 -8.48 -11.54 4.86
N GLY A 60 -8.58 -12.80 4.49
CA GLY A 60 -8.83 -13.28 3.15
C GLY A 60 -7.56 -13.76 2.46
N ALA A 61 -7.71 -14.20 1.21
CA ALA A 61 -6.61 -14.64 0.37
C ALA A 61 -6.47 -13.72 -0.86
N TYR A 62 -5.24 -13.49 -1.30
CA TYR A 62 -5.03 -12.74 -2.54
C TYR A 62 -5.51 -13.56 -3.74
N ALA A 63 -6.50 -13.03 -4.43
CA ALA A 63 -7.03 -13.53 -5.67
C ALA A 63 -7.33 -12.35 -6.61
N GLN A 64 -7.05 -12.49 -7.89
CA GLN A 64 -7.29 -11.46 -8.89
C GLN A 64 -8.75 -10.99 -8.85
N GLY A 65 -8.99 -9.71 -8.62
CA GLY A 65 -10.32 -9.11 -8.45
C GLY A 65 -10.96 -9.36 -7.08
N GLY A 66 -10.34 -10.19 -6.22
CA GLY A 66 -10.82 -10.47 -4.86
C GLY A 66 -10.61 -9.30 -3.91
N LYS A 67 -11.26 -9.37 -2.74
CA LYS A 67 -11.11 -8.39 -1.67
C LYS A 67 -10.41 -9.00 -0.47
N VAL A 68 -9.57 -8.20 0.17
CA VAL A 68 -8.94 -8.50 1.45
C VAL A 68 -9.18 -7.35 2.42
N LEU A 69 -9.20 -7.63 3.71
CA LEU A 69 -9.19 -6.63 4.77
C LEU A 69 -7.77 -6.58 5.35
N ASN A 70 -7.09 -5.47 5.14
CA ASN A 70 -5.78 -5.20 5.73
C ASN A 70 -5.96 -4.46 7.06
N LYS A 71 -5.29 -4.94 8.12
CA LYS A 71 -5.14 -4.21 9.38
C LYS A 71 -3.75 -3.60 9.42
N VAL A 72 -3.70 -2.27 9.37
CA VAL A 72 -2.46 -1.50 9.31
C VAL A 72 -2.23 -0.80 10.63
N GLN A 73 -1.10 -1.07 11.28
CA GLN A 73 -0.71 -0.42 12.52
C GLN A 73 0.14 0.82 12.23
N ASP A 74 -0.29 1.95 12.77
CA ASP A 74 0.45 3.20 12.70
C ASP A 74 1.52 3.29 13.81
N PRO A 75 2.43 4.30 13.78
CA PRO A 75 3.47 4.46 14.80
C PRO A 75 2.94 4.73 16.22
N SER A 76 1.69 5.13 16.38
CA SER A 76 1.05 5.30 17.70
C SER A 76 0.56 3.99 18.29
N GLY A 77 0.57 2.91 17.49
CA GLY A 77 0.01 1.60 17.83
C GLY A 77 -1.48 1.47 17.50
N SER A 78 -2.10 2.49 16.91
CA SER A 78 -3.48 2.42 16.45
C SER A 78 -3.59 1.54 15.20
N VAL A 79 -4.64 0.73 15.12
CA VAL A 79 -4.89 -0.16 13.98
C VAL A 79 -6.01 0.39 13.13
N LEU A 80 -5.72 0.58 11.84
CA LEU A 80 -6.67 0.99 10.81
C LEU A 80 -7.08 -0.23 9.98
N GLU A 81 -8.37 -0.40 9.77
CA GLU A 81 -8.92 -1.45 8.90
C GLU A 81 -9.19 -0.88 7.50
N MET A 82 -8.57 -1.47 6.50
CA MET A 82 -8.68 -1.01 5.12
C MET A 82 -9.04 -2.18 4.19
N THR A 83 -10.21 -2.10 3.57
CA THR A 83 -10.59 -3.05 2.51
C THR A 83 -9.87 -2.68 1.22
N ALA A 84 -9.19 -3.65 0.64
CA ALA A 84 -8.50 -3.54 -0.65
C ALA A 84 -9.05 -4.54 -1.67
N THR A 85 -9.09 -4.13 -2.93
CA THR A 85 -9.31 -5.02 -4.07
C THR A 85 -7.95 -5.38 -4.68
N VAL A 86 -7.69 -6.65 -4.90
CA VAL A 86 -6.49 -7.14 -5.59
C VAL A 86 -6.63 -6.82 -7.08
N ALA A 87 -6.01 -5.72 -7.52
CA ALA A 87 -6.12 -5.22 -8.88
C ALA A 87 -5.20 -5.97 -9.87
N THR A 88 -4.04 -6.45 -9.38
CA THR A 88 -3.10 -7.28 -10.14
C THR A 88 -2.54 -8.35 -9.21
N LEU A 89 -2.46 -9.58 -9.71
CA LEU A 89 -1.80 -10.70 -9.05
C LEU A 89 -1.04 -11.51 -10.11
N THR A 90 0.19 -11.07 -10.39
CA THR A 90 1.09 -11.77 -11.31
C THR A 90 2.16 -12.48 -10.50
N PRO A 91 2.14 -13.84 -10.45
CA PRO A 91 3.04 -14.62 -9.61
C PRO A 91 4.50 -14.22 -9.78
N ALA A 92 5.20 -14.05 -8.65
CA ALA A 92 6.60 -13.66 -8.56
C ALA A 92 6.98 -12.35 -9.29
N GLN A 93 6.00 -11.50 -9.61
CA GLN A 93 6.21 -10.21 -10.30
C GLN A 93 5.49 -9.04 -9.66
N GLU A 94 4.15 -9.10 -9.52
CA GLU A 94 3.37 -7.96 -9.00
C GLU A 94 2.16 -8.40 -8.18
N LEU A 95 2.05 -7.85 -6.97
CA LEU A 95 0.83 -7.80 -6.18
C LEU A 95 0.41 -6.34 -6.06
N ARG A 96 -0.75 -6.00 -6.64
CA ARG A 96 -1.30 -4.65 -6.61
C ARG A 96 -2.65 -4.62 -5.93
N GLN A 97 -2.80 -3.75 -4.96
CA GLN A 97 -4.01 -3.55 -4.19
C GLN A 97 -4.52 -2.11 -4.34
N LYS A 98 -5.83 -1.95 -4.45
CA LYS A 98 -6.48 -0.64 -4.52
C LYS A 98 -7.63 -0.57 -3.55
N GLY A 99 -7.83 0.60 -2.94
CA GLY A 99 -8.95 0.81 -2.03
C GLY A 99 -9.17 2.28 -1.71
N GLY A 100 -9.98 2.49 -0.67
CA GLY A 100 -10.32 3.82 -0.19
C GLY A 100 -11.66 4.35 -0.71
N VAL A 101 -11.90 5.63 -0.47
CA VAL A 101 -13.14 6.34 -0.81
C VAL A 101 -12.81 7.42 -1.83
N PRO A 102 -13.39 7.37 -3.03
CA PRO A 102 -13.15 8.38 -4.07
C PRO A 102 -13.36 9.80 -3.55
N LEU A 103 -12.53 10.73 -4.00
CA LEU A 103 -12.44 12.14 -3.58
C LEU A 103 -11.92 12.36 -2.15
N VAL A 104 -12.15 11.43 -1.23
CA VAL A 104 -11.68 11.54 0.17
C VAL A 104 -10.23 11.10 0.24
N ILE A 105 -9.97 9.80 0.10
CA ILE A 105 -8.64 9.21 -0.04
C ILE A 105 -8.76 7.85 -0.71
N THR A 106 -7.96 7.62 -1.72
CA THR A 106 -7.77 6.31 -2.35
C THR A 106 -6.30 5.97 -2.37
N PHE A 107 -5.98 4.69 -2.30
CA PHE A 107 -4.62 4.17 -2.41
C PHE A 107 -4.48 3.18 -3.57
N ASP A 108 -3.28 3.10 -4.12
CA ASP A 108 -2.84 2.15 -5.14
C ASP A 108 -1.46 1.63 -4.73
N HIS A 109 -1.48 0.58 -3.89
CA HIS A 109 -0.27 -0.03 -3.33
C HIS A 109 0.20 -1.22 -4.16
N ARG A 110 1.52 -1.32 -4.36
CA ARG A 110 2.14 -2.39 -5.16
C ARG A 110 3.36 -2.96 -4.46
N TRP A 111 3.45 -4.28 -4.53
CA TRP A 111 4.70 -5.00 -4.41
C TRP A 111 5.15 -5.40 -5.80
N ILE A 112 6.36 -5.02 -6.18
CA ILE A 112 6.97 -5.34 -7.47
C ILE A 112 8.26 -6.10 -7.21
N LEU A 113 8.43 -7.24 -7.89
CA LEU A 113 9.59 -8.12 -7.76
C LEU A 113 10.31 -8.17 -9.10
N GLU A 114 11.59 -7.79 -9.10
CA GLU A 114 12.43 -7.75 -10.30
C GLU A 114 13.72 -8.53 -10.05
N PRO A 115 14.04 -9.57 -10.83
CA PRO A 115 15.32 -10.27 -10.71
C PRO A 115 16.49 -9.30 -10.94
N VAL A 116 17.50 -9.38 -10.07
CA VAL A 116 18.74 -8.60 -10.18
C VAL A 116 19.95 -9.50 -9.87
N GLU A 117 21.16 -9.00 -10.12
CA GLU A 117 22.36 -9.71 -9.71
C GLU A 117 22.37 -9.87 -8.17
N GLY A 118 22.52 -11.09 -7.71
CA GLY A 118 22.54 -11.44 -6.28
C GLY A 118 21.18 -11.65 -5.63
N GLY A 119 20.06 -11.65 -6.39
CA GLY A 119 18.74 -11.94 -5.83
C GLY A 119 17.58 -11.25 -6.53
N THR A 120 16.68 -10.67 -5.75
CA THR A 120 15.50 -9.98 -6.26
C THR A 120 15.37 -8.60 -5.62
N LYS A 121 15.21 -7.57 -6.46
CA LYS A 121 14.80 -6.25 -6.01
C LYS A 121 13.30 -6.28 -5.74
N VAL A 122 12.92 -5.91 -4.51
CA VAL A 122 11.54 -5.78 -4.07
C VAL A 122 11.23 -4.31 -3.88
N THR A 123 10.23 -3.82 -4.57
CA THR A 123 9.75 -2.44 -4.49
C THR A 123 8.38 -2.40 -3.85
N GLN A 124 8.22 -1.61 -2.78
CA GLN A 124 6.93 -1.12 -2.34
C GLN A 124 6.69 0.26 -2.94
N HIS A 125 5.61 0.39 -3.68
CA HIS A 125 5.21 1.64 -4.32
C HIS A 125 3.74 1.90 -4.05
N GLU A 126 3.41 3.09 -3.53
CA GLU A 126 2.04 3.50 -3.30
C GLU A 126 1.78 4.90 -3.83
N VAL A 127 0.60 5.08 -4.40
CA VAL A 127 0.08 6.38 -4.82
C VAL A 127 -1.26 6.61 -4.16
N ASP A 128 -1.29 7.61 -3.28
CA ASP A 128 -2.51 8.08 -2.64
C ASP A 128 -3.07 9.29 -3.35
N ARG A 129 -4.41 9.39 -3.37
CA ARG A 129 -5.13 10.52 -4.01
C ARG A 129 -6.33 10.93 -3.19
N GLY A 130 -6.55 12.25 -3.02
CA GLY A 130 -7.76 12.77 -2.40
C GLY A 130 -7.54 13.99 -1.52
N LEU A 131 -8.65 14.60 -1.11
CA LEU A 131 -8.68 15.79 -0.27
C LEU A 131 -8.09 15.57 1.12
N TYR A 132 -8.24 14.36 1.68
CA TYR A 132 -7.74 14.03 3.02
C TYR A 132 -6.22 14.20 3.14
N LEU A 133 -5.48 14.09 2.01
CA LEU A 133 -4.02 14.28 1.96
C LEU A 133 -3.57 15.67 2.43
N TRP A 134 -4.45 16.67 2.45
CA TRP A 134 -4.13 18.01 2.94
C TRP A 134 -4.03 18.10 4.46
N PHE A 135 -4.65 17.16 5.16
CA PHE A 135 -4.77 17.14 6.62
C PHE A 135 -4.06 15.95 7.25
N TRP A 136 -3.68 14.97 6.43
CA TRP A 136 -3.06 13.75 6.91
C TRP A 136 -1.54 13.86 6.98
N ASN A 137 -0.99 13.65 8.17
CA ASN A 137 0.45 13.44 8.32
C ASN A 137 0.80 12.01 7.87
N SER A 138 1.44 11.91 6.71
CA SER A 138 1.84 10.65 6.08
C SER A 138 3.34 10.38 6.11
N ASP A 139 4.13 11.18 6.84
CA ASP A 139 5.60 11.08 6.87
C ASP A 139 6.10 9.75 7.45
N TRP A 140 5.21 9.02 8.12
CA TRP A 140 5.49 7.71 8.69
C TRP A 140 5.42 6.54 7.71
N ILE A 141 4.82 6.72 6.51
CA ILE A 141 4.53 5.63 5.57
C ILE A 141 5.83 5.00 5.02
N GLU A 142 6.75 5.80 4.46
CA GLU A 142 8.01 5.25 3.94
C GLU A 142 8.87 4.60 5.03
N PRO A 143 9.04 5.17 6.24
CA PRO A 143 9.67 4.48 7.37
C PRO A 143 8.99 3.14 7.73
N ALA A 144 7.66 3.06 7.69
CA ALA A 144 6.92 1.82 7.95
C ALA A 144 7.16 0.79 6.84
N TYR A 145 7.16 1.21 5.57
CA TYR A 145 7.47 0.33 4.44
C TYR A 145 8.92 -0.15 4.47
N ALA A 146 9.86 0.69 4.86
CA ALA A 146 11.25 0.27 5.04
C ALA A 146 11.38 -0.82 6.14
N LYS A 147 10.67 -0.67 7.26
CA LYS A 147 10.62 -1.70 8.32
C LYS A 147 10.00 -3.00 7.81
N THR A 148 8.90 -2.90 7.05
CA THR A 148 8.24 -4.06 6.45
C THR A 148 9.15 -4.77 5.45
N SER A 149 9.85 -4.03 4.59
CA SER A 149 10.82 -4.59 3.64
C SER A 149 11.99 -5.28 4.34
N ALA A 150 12.50 -4.70 5.44
CA ALA A 150 13.54 -5.32 6.25
C ALA A 150 13.06 -6.63 6.93
N ALA A 151 11.82 -6.63 7.44
CA ALA A 151 11.22 -7.81 8.05
C ALA A 151 10.96 -8.92 7.01
N LEU A 152 10.48 -8.56 5.82
CA LEU A 152 10.35 -9.50 4.69
C LEU A 152 11.70 -10.13 4.34
N LYS A 153 12.73 -9.29 4.18
CA LYS A 153 14.09 -9.76 3.90
C LYS A 153 14.58 -10.75 4.96
N ALA A 154 14.46 -10.39 6.22
CA ALA A 154 14.88 -11.28 7.33
C ALA A 154 14.09 -12.59 7.34
N ARG A 155 12.77 -12.55 7.07
CA ARG A 155 11.91 -13.74 7.02
C ARG A 155 12.25 -14.67 5.88
N VAL A 156 12.58 -14.13 4.71
CA VAL A 156 12.95 -14.91 3.52
C VAL A 156 14.34 -15.51 3.65
N GLU A 157 15.33 -14.74 4.10
CA GLU A 157 16.73 -15.17 4.22
C GLU A 157 16.96 -16.14 5.40
N ALA A 158 15.96 -16.34 6.27
CA ALA A 158 15.99 -17.32 7.36
C ALA A 158 15.41 -18.69 6.97
N GLN A 159 14.90 -18.86 5.74
CA GLN A 159 14.36 -20.14 5.23
C GLN A 159 15.42 -20.93 4.50
#